data_ebaab2079ad409d40ad6088e8216cb9d
#
_entry.id   ebaab2079ad409d40ad6088e8216cb9d
#
_cell.length_a   1.000
_cell.length_b   1.000
_cell.length_c   1.000
_cell.angle_alpha   90.00
_cell.angle_beta   90.00
_cell.angle_gamma   90.00
#
_symmetry.space_group_name_H-M   'P 1'
#
loop_
_entity.id
_entity.type
_entity.pdbx_description
1 polymer ?
#
loop_
_entity_poly.entity_id
_entity_poly.type
_entity_poly.pdbx_seq_one_letter_code
_entity_poly.pdbx_strand_id
1 'polypeptide(L)'
;MTTWTDGFMTTNGIRLHYIRTGGNKPPVVLCHGFSDNGLCWTPVARELEADYDVIMVDARCHGKSEAPAAGNHTRAMADDLAGLIEGLDLDRPVVAGHSMGAGYTQNAATRYPHLMRAIVLEDPGWRDRPMATGEHADRSVRMRGGFEEIQAASFDDALAIVRAQFDPAVSDEMVRFLTQSKRELNLNILNSFRGPDDDWRDLVAKVKCPLLLFTGNPERGGLVTEAAYQEAVKLAPQIERVHVDTVGHLIRYEAFDTFMAALKPFLVKAYEQAR
;
A
#
# COMPACT_ATOMS: atom_id res chain seq x y z
N MET A 1 -17.43 19.81 7.83
CA MET A 1 -16.27 19.10 7.27
C MET A 1 -15.45 18.64 8.48
N THR A 2 -15.25 17.33 8.61
CA THR A 2 -14.35 16.78 9.61
C THR A 2 -12.93 17.23 9.28
N THR A 3 -12.27 17.88 10.24
CA THR A 3 -10.86 18.26 10.04
C THR A 3 -10.02 17.01 10.26
N TRP A 4 -9.37 16.49 9.22
CA TRP A 4 -8.45 15.37 9.36
C TRP A 4 -7.29 15.74 10.29
N THR A 5 -6.83 14.80 11.07
CA THR A 5 -5.70 15.01 11.98
C THR A 5 -4.42 14.46 11.37
N ASP A 6 -3.35 15.23 11.52
CA ASP A 6 -1.96 14.86 11.15
C ASP A 6 -1.28 14.43 12.46
N GLY A 7 -0.76 13.21 12.52
CA GLY A 7 -0.25 12.62 13.75
C GLY A 7 1.02 11.79 13.55
N PHE A 8 1.66 11.49 14.66
CA PHE A 8 2.84 10.62 14.71
C PHE A 8 2.69 9.55 15.78
N MET A 9 3.13 8.34 15.47
CA MET A 9 3.23 7.22 16.40
C MET A 9 4.66 6.69 16.42
N THR A 10 5.24 6.55 17.62
CA THR A 10 6.53 5.87 17.76
C THR A 10 6.28 4.39 17.96
N THR A 11 6.76 3.58 17.05
CA THR A 11 6.63 2.12 17.05
C THR A 11 7.85 1.47 16.40
N ASN A 12 8.21 0.27 16.81
CA ASN A 12 9.31 -0.50 16.24
C ASN A 12 10.64 0.32 16.08
N GLY A 13 10.88 1.24 17.03
CA GLY A 13 12.08 2.09 17.07
C GLY A 13 12.10 3.25 16.08
N ILE A 14 10.99 3.56 15.41
CA ILE A 14 10.86 4.69 14.48
C ILE A 14 9.60 5.50 14.76
N ARG A 15 9.57 6.73 14.27
CA ARG A 15 8.41 7.62 14.31
C ARG A 15 7.68 7.57 12.96
N LEU A 16 6.49 6.95 12.95
CA LEU A 16 5.60 6.90 11.78
C LEU A 16 4.65 8.08 11.79
N HIS A 17 4.47 8.67 10.62
CA HIS A 17 3.46 9.67 10.35
C HIS A 17 2.17 9.01 9.84
N TYR A 18 1.04 9.59 10.19
CA TYR A 18 -0.26 9.20 9.64
C TYR A 18 -1.21 10.40 9.56
N ILE A 19 -2.18 10.31 8.67
CA ILE A 19 -3.32 11.21 8.58
C ILE A 19 -4.57 10.41 8.91
N ARG A 20 -5.45 10.95 9.77
CA ARG A 20 -6.63 10.25 10.28
C ARG A 20 -7.87 11.11 10.10
N THR A 21 -8.96 10.53 9.58
CA THR A 21 -10.25 11.22 9.44
C THR A 21 -10.98 11.34 10.77
N GLY A 22 -10.72 10.42 11.70
CA GLY A 22 -11.26 10.46 13.06
C GLY A 22 -12.72 10.02 13.18
N GLY A 23 -13.23 10.17 14.38
CA GLY A 23 -14.57 9.75 14.75
C GLY A 23 -14.60 8.39 15.46
N ASN A 24 -15.68 8.11 16.18
CA ASN A 24 -15.90 6.81 16.83
C ASN A 24 -16.55 5.84 15.83
N LYS A 25 -15.80 5.45 14.80
CA LYS A 25 -16.24 4.65 13.65
C LYS A 25 -15.32 3.45 13.45
N PRO A 26 -15.77 2.42 12.72
CA PRO A 26 -14.93 1.27 12.40
C PRO A 26 -13.63 1.70 11.70
N PRO A 27 -12.43 1.28 12.16
CA PRO A 27 -11.15 1.76 11.64
C PRO A 27 -10.74 1.07 10.33
N VAL A 28 -10.27 1.86 9.35
CA VAL A 28 -9.68 1.38 8.10
C VAL A 28 -8.27 1.95 7.97
N VAL A 29 -7.25 1.09 7.83
CA VAL A 29 -5.86 1.52 7.62
C VAL A 29 -5.49 1.35 6.16
N LEU A 30 -4.91 2.39 5.56
CA LEU A 30 -4.53 2.46 4.15
C LEU A 30 -3.01 2.57 4.01
N CYS A 31 -2.42 1.58 3.34
CA CYS A 31 -1.00 1.35 3.18
C CYS A 31 -0.57 1.57 1.72
N HIS A 32 0.21 2.61 1.45
CA HIS A 32 0.57 3.03 0.09
C HIS A 32 1.65 2.17 -0.59
N GLY A 33 1.78 2.32 -1.91
CA GLY A 33 2.79 1.68 -2.73
C GLY A 33 4.18 2.32 -2.60
N PHE A 34 5.18 1.70 -3.23
CA PHE A 34 6.52 2.26 -3.30
C PHE A 34 6.51 3.64 -3.97
N SER A 35 7.26 4.59 -3.41
CA SER A 35 7.35 6.01 -3.81
C SER A 35 6.07 6.85 -3.66
N ASP A 36 5.00 6.29 -3.10
CA ASP A 36 3.81 7.03 -2.70
C ASP A 36 3.95 7.54 -1.24
N ASN A 37 2.91 8.13 -0.69
CA ASN A 37 2.72 8.43 0.73
C ASN A 37 1.25 8.31 1.10
N GLY A 38 0.89 8.55 2.35
CA GLY A 38 -0.50 8.42 2.82
C GLY A 38 -1.50 9.25 2.03
N LEU A 39 -1.12 10.45 1.57
CA LEU A 39 -2.01 11.34 0.80
C LEU A 39 -2.47 10.75 -0.54
N CYS A 40 -1.76 9.78 -1.10
CA CYS A 40 -2.20 9.08 -2.31
C CYS A 40 -3.52 8.30 -2.13
N TRP A 41 -3.95 8.09 -0.88
CA TRP A 41 -5.23 7.52 -0.52
C TRP A 41 -6.34 8.54 -0.30
N THR A 42 -6.08 9.84 -0.44
CA THR A 42 -7.06 10.92 -0.18
C THR A 42 -8.42 10.71 -0.87
N PRO A 43 -8.51 10.33 -2.17
CA PRO A 43 -9.81 10.10 -2.78
C PRO A 43 -10.59 8.97 -2.11
N VAL A 44 -9.94 7.87 -1.75
CA VAL A 44 -10.56 6.74 -1.03
C VAL A 44 -11.01 7.17 0.37
N ALA A 45 -10.16 7.91 1.08
CA ALA A 45 -10.49 8.39 2.43
C ALA A 45 -11.71 9.32 2.42
N ARG A 46 -11.84 10.22 1.43
CA ARG A 46 -13.02 11.09 1.25
C ARG A 46 -14.32 10.31 1.04
N GLU A 47 -14.23 9.19 0.29
CA GLU A 47 -15.37 8.31 0.05
C GLU A 47 -15.78 7.46 1.26
N LEU A 48 -14.86 7.27 2.20
CA LEU A 48 -15.07 6.42 3.37
C LEU A 48 -15.27 7.20 4.67
N GLU A 49 -14.84 8.45 4.77
CA GLU A 49 -14.80 9.22 6.03
C GLU A 49 -16.18 9.42 6.71
N ALA A 50 -17.27 9.30 5.96
CA ALA A 50 -18.61 9.37 6.55
C ALA A 50 -18.92 8.18 7.46
N ASP A 51 -18.44 6.98 7.11
CA ASP A 51 -18.80 5.72 7.75
C ASP A 51 -17.64 5.08 8.52
N TYR A 52 -16.39 5.44 8.20
CA TYR A 52 -15.18 4.82 8.74
C TYR A 52 -14.21 5.87 9.31
N ASP A 53 -13.42 5.44 10.29
CA ASP A 53 -12.25 6.14 10.76
C ASP A 53 -11.05 5.69 9.91
N VAL A 54 -10.65 6.51 8.96
CA VAL A 54 -9.63 6.16 7.97
C VAL A 54 -8.26 6.66 8.41
N ILE A 55 -7.29 5.77 8.46
CA ILE A 55 -5.91 6.06 8.82
C ILE A 55 -5.02 5.83 7.57
N MET A 56 -4.48 6.90 7.01
CA MET A 56 -3.54 6.86 5.88
C MET A 56 -2.13 6.97 6.43
N VAL A 57 -1.33 5.91 6.27
CA VAL A 57 0.00 5.79 6.90
C VAL A 57 1.08 6.16 5.90
N ASP A 58 2.08 6.95 6.33
CA ASP A 58 3.36 7.03 5.63
C ASP A 58 4.25 5.88 6.12
N ALA A 59 4.63 4.97 5.23
CA ALA A 59 5.58 3.93 5.56
C ALA A 59 6.97 4.51 5.88
N ARG A 60 7.83 3.76 6.60
CA ARG A 60 9.23 4.17 6.80
C ARG A 60 9.88 4.62 5.51
N CYS A 61 10.71 5.64 5.54
CA CYS A 61 11.37 6.29 4.40
C CYS A 61 10.42 7.04 3.44
N HIS A 62 9.13 7.16 3.74
CA HIS A 62 8.16 7.85 2.90
C HIS A 62 7.49 9.00 3.66
N GLY A 63 7.05 10.02 2.89
CA GLY A 63 6.35 11.17 3.44
C GLY A 63 7.07 11.80 4.62
N LYS A 64 6.37 11.97 5.73
CA LYS A 64 6.91 12.56 6.96
C LYS A 64 7.43 11.51 7.99
N SER A 65 7.37 10.22 7.65
CA SER A 65 7.88 9.16 8.52
C SER A 65 9.39 9.13 8.57
N GLU A 66 9.93 8.63 9.69
CA GLU A 66 11.36 8.50 9.88
C GLU A 66 12.00 7.56 8.86
N ALA A 67 13.25 7.85 8.49
CA ALA A 67 13.98 7.15 7.46
C ALA A 67 15.27 6.51 8.01
N PRO A 68 15.19 5.30 8.59
CA PRO A 68 16.34 4.57 9.04
C PRO A 68 17.34 4.31 7.91
N ALA A 69 18.64 4.31 8.23
CA ALA A 69 19.69 4.05 7.24
C ALA A 69 19.64 2.61 6.68
N ALA A 70 19.06 1.67 7.44
CA ALA A 70 18.94 0.25 7.10
C ALA A 70 17.67 -0.37 7.70
N GLY A 71 17.36 -1.61 7.34
CA GLY A 71 16.20 -2.34 7.88
C GLY A 71 14.87 -1.94 7.22
N ASN A 72 14.89 -1.36 6.02
CA ASN A 72 13.71 -0.83 5.33
C ASN A 72 13.03 -1.91 4.45
N HIS A 73 12.80 -3.09 5.00
CA HIS A 73 12.23 -4.23 4.29
C HIS A 73 10.79 -4.53 4.74
N THR A 74 10.08 -5.33 3.98
CA THR A 74 8.66 -5.67 4.14
C THR A 74 8.30 -6.17 5.55
N ARG A 75 9.15 -7.00 6.18
CA ARG A 75 8.91 -7.49 7.55
C ARG A 75 8.96 -6.36 8.58
N ALA A 76 9.94 -5.45 8.46
CA ALA A 76 10.02 -4.31 9.37
C ALA A 76 8.82 -3.36 9.20
N MET A 77 8.36 -3.15 7.96
CA MET A 77 7.13 -2.38 7.69
C MET A 77 5.88 -3.07 8.28
N ALA A 78 5.85 -4.41 8.27
CA ALA A 78 4.78 -5.17 8.91
C ALA A 78 4.78 -5.02 10.44
N ASP A 79 5.96 -4.96 11.05
CA ASP A 79 6.11 -4.70 12.50
C ASP A 79 5.71 -3.26 12.84
N ASP A 80 6.04 -2.29 11.96
CA ASP A 80 5.60 -0.91 12.09
C ASP A 80 4.07 -0.79 12.06
N LEU A 81 3.43 -1.48 11.10
CA LEU A 81 1.98 -1.49 10.95
C LEU A 81 1.30 -2.11 12.17
N ALA A 82 1.82 -3.23 12.67
CA ALA A 82 1.31 -3.87 13.89
C ALA A 82 1.36 -2.91 15.08
N GLY A 83 2.51 -2.29 15.32
CA GLY A 83 2.66 -1.34 16.41
C GLY A 83 1.87 -0.04 16.22
N LEU A 84 1.59 0.39 14.99
CA LEU A 84 0.67 1.49 14.73
C LEU A 84 -0.76 1.13 15.12
N ILE A 85 -1.24 -0.07 14.75
CA ILE A 85 -2.59 -0.56 15.10
C ILE A 85 -2.75 -0.62 16.62
N GLU A 86 -1.78 -1.20 17.33
CA GLU A 86 -1.78 -1.30 18.78
C GLU A 86 -1.67 0.09 19.45
N GLY A 87 -0.74 0.93 18.99
CA GLY A 87 -0.48 2.24 19.57
C GLY A 87 -1.60 3.27 19.39
N LEU A 88 -2.42 3.11 18.34
CA LEU A 88 -3.62 3.91 18.11
C LEU A 88 -4.89 3.29 18.70
N ASP A 89 -4.78 2.15 19.40
CA ASP A 89 -5.89 1.38 19.99
C ASP A 89 -7.02 1.10 18.97
N LEU A 90 -6.62 0.65 17.76
CA LEU A 90 -7.57 0.35 16.69
C LEU A 90 -8.16 -1.05 16.90
N ASP A 91 -9.48 -1.15 17.09
CA ASP A 91 -10.16 -2.43 17.24
C ASP A 91 -10.22 -3.20 15.93
N ARG A 92 -9.18 -4.01 15.66
CA ARG A 92 -9.08 -4.91 14.52
C ARG A 92 -9.50 -4.23 13.20
N PRO A 93 -8.73 -3.28 12.69
CA PRO A 93 -9.07 -2.57 11.45
C PRO A 93 -9.15 -3.52 10.24
N VAL A 94 -9.89 -3.11 9.21
CA VAL A 94 -9.62 -3.58 7.86
C VAL A 94 -8.39 -2.84 7.35
N VAL A 95 -7.41 -3.57 6.82
CA VAL A 95 -6.17 -2.98 6.30
C VAL A 95 -6.12 -3.16 4.80
N ALA A 96 -6.03 -2.06 4.05
CA ALA A 96 -5.88 -2.08 2.60
C ALA A 96 -4.48 -1.63 2.21
N GLY A 97 -3.81 -2.40 1.35
CA GLY A 97 -2.48 -2.07 0.86
C GLY A 97 -2.35 -2.19 -0.66
N HIS A 98 -1.58 -1.28 -1.26
CA HIS A 98 -1.21 -1.31 -2.66
C HIS A 98 0.26 -1.71 -2.85
N SER A 99 0.54 -2.64 -3.77
CA SER A 99 1.92 -2.96 -4.18
C SER A 99 2.84 -3.30 -2.99
N MET A 100 3.81 -2.43 -2.65
CA MET A 100 4.63 -2.53 -1.43
C MET A 100 3.73 -2.60 -0.18
N GLY A 101 2.71 -1.73 -0.10
CA GLY A 101 1.73 -1.72 0.98
C GLY A 101 0.97 -3.04 1.11
N ALA A 102 0.60 -3.66 -0.01
CA ALA A 102 -0.01 -4.99 -0.01
C ALA A 102 0.96 -6.05 0.55
N GLY A 103 2.23 -5.95 0.20
CA GLY A 103 3.26 -6.88 0.69
C GLY A 103 3.42 -6.84 2.21
N TYR A 104 3.53 -5.66 2.81
CA TYR A 104 3.66 -5.60 4.27
C TYR A 104 2.32 -5.76 5.02
N THR A 105 1.19 -5.43 4.41
CA THR A 105 -0.13 -5.77 4.95
C THR A 105 -0.32 -7.29 5.05
N GLN A 106 -0.01 -8.02 3.97
CA GLN A 106 -0.05 -9.47 3.96
C GLN A 106 0.91 -10.09 5.01
N ASN A 107 2.12 -9.55 5.11
CA ASN A 107 3.12 -10.00 6.09
C ASN A 107 2.62 -9.77 7.52
N ALA A 108 2.05 -8.61 7.82
CA ALA A 108 1.47 -8.30 9.13
C ALA A 108 0.28 -9.20 9.46
N ALA A 109 -0.62 -9.47 8.49
CA ALA A 109 -1.77 -10.35 8.70
C ALA A 109 -1.37 -11.81 9.02
N THR A 110 -0.20 -12.26 8.55
CA THR A 110 0.30 -13.60 8.88
C THR A 110 1.03 -13.65 10.23
N ARG A 111 1.72 -12.59 10.62
CA ARG A 111 2.52 -12.53 11.85
C ARG A 111 1.71 -12.09 13.06
N TYR A 112 0.69 -11.26 12.83
CA TYR A 112 -0.17 -10.66 13.85
C TYR A 112 -1.66 -10.87 13.49
N PRO A 113 -2.14 -12.12 13.32
CA PRO A 113 -3.47 -12.40 12.78
C PRO A 113 -4.61 -11.90 13.66
N HIS A 114 -4.35 -11.62 14.94
CA HIS A 114 -5.33 -11.07 15.88
C HIS A 114 -5.57 -9.58 15.70
N LEU A 115 -4.66 -8.85 15.05
CA LEU A 115 -4.74 -7.39 14.91
C LEU A 115 -5.63 -6.93 13.75
N MET A 116 -5.95 -7.80 12.80
CA MET A 116 -6.67 -7.41 11.59
C MET A 116 -7.98 -8.19 11.44
N ARG A 117 -9.03 -7.48 11.07
CA ARG A 117 -10.36 -8.05 10.79
C ARG A 117 -10.42 -8.68 9.41
N ALA A 118 -9.91 -7.98 8.42
CA ALA A 118 -9.81 -8.39 7.03
C ALA A 118 -8.68 -7.60 6.35
N ILE A 119 -8.22 -8.07 5.20
CA ILE A 119 -7.24 -7.35 4.40
C ILE A 119 -7.72 -7.16 2.96
N VAL A 120 -7.26 -6.06 2.36
CA VAL A 120 -7.45 -5.75 0.94
C VAL A 120 -6.08 -5.59 0.31
N LEU A 121 -5.78 -6.37 -0.72
CA LEU A 121 -4.52 -6.33 -1.43
C LEU A 121 -4.74 -5.83 -2.86
N GLU A 122 -4.23 -4.65 -3.17
CA GLU A 122 -4.24 -4.12 -4.52
C GLU A 122 -2.93 -4.45 -5.21
N ASP A 123 -3.00 -5.36 -6.16
CA ASP A 123 -1.95 -5.84 -7.04
C ASP A 123 -0.62 -6.13 -6.32
N PRO A 124 -0.61 -7.08 -5.36
CA PRO A 124 0.58 -7.45 -4.60
C PRO A 124 1.68 -8.02 -5.49
N GLY A 125 2.92 -7.95 -5.04
CA GLY A 125 4.09 -8.43 -5.76
C GLY A 125 4.21 -9.97 -5.82
N TRP A 126 3.15 -10.70 -6.14
CA TRP A 126 3.14 -12.16 -6.25
C TRP A 126 3.79 -12.62 -7.56
N ARG A 127 5.10 -12.58 -7.59
CA ARG A 127 5.89 -12.99 -8.75
C ARG A 127 6.84 -14.10 -8.37
N ASP A 128 7.04 -15.03 -9.28
CA ASP A 128 8.18 -15.94 -9.23
C ASP A 128 9.44 -15.15 -9.51
N ARG A 129 10.37 -15.17 -8.57
CA ARG A 129 11.64 -14.46 -8.71
C ARG A 129 12.77 -15.45 -8.94
N PRO A 130 13.23 -15.62 -10.19
CA PRO A 130 14.65 -15.81 -10.38
C PRO A 130 15.28 -14.41 -10.44
N MET A 131 16.08 -14.05 -9.44
CA MET A 131 16.79 -12.78 -9.47
C MET A 131 18.26 -13.01 -9.72
N ALA A 132 18.69 -12.63 -10.93
CA ALA A 132 20.12 -12.57 -11.26
C ALA A 132 20.81 -11.49 -10.39
N THR A 133 21.92 -11.84 -9.77
CA THR A 133 22.64 -11.05 -8.76
C THR A 133 23.22 -9.72 -9.28
N GLY A 134 23.18 -9.43 -10.58
CA GLY A 134 23.68 -8.17 -11.17
C GLY A 134 22.60 -7.13 -11.51
N GLU A 135 21.42 -7.57 -11.93
CA GLU A 135 20.35 -6.68 -12.40
C GLU A 135 19.77 -5.75 -11.30
N HIS A 136 19.94 -6.13 -10.04
CA HIS A 136 19.41 -5.37 -8.89
C HIS A 136 20.19 -4.11 -8.59
N ALA A 137 21.53 -4.19 -8.63
CA ALA A 137 22.38 -3.04 -8.40
C ALA A 137 22.12 -1.95 -9.45
N ASP A 138 22.05 -2.35 -10.72
CA ASP A 138 21.78 -1.44 -11.85
C ASP A 138 20.38 -0.82 -11.76
N ARG A 139 19.37 -1.60 -11.34
CA ARG A 139 18.02 -1.08 -11.13
C ARG A 139 17.95 -0.08 -10.00
N SER A 140 18.59 -0.38 -8.86
CA SER A 140 18.61 0.54 -7.71
C SER A 140 19.32 1.85 -8.05
N VAL A 141 20.43 1.80 -8.82
CA VAL A 141 21.15 2.99 -9.30
C VAL A 141 20.27 3.83 -10.23
N ARG A 142 19.60 3.20 -11.21
CA ARG A 142 18.69 3.93 -12.13
C ARG A 142 17.50 4.54 -11.37
N MET A 143 16.90 3.80 -10.43
CA MET A 143 15.80 4.32 -9.62
C MET A 143 16.25 5.52 -8.79
N ARG A 144 17.43 5.44 -8.18
CA ARG A 144 18.01 6.54 -7.38
C ARG A 144 18.15 7.79 -8.23
N GLY A 145 18.78 7.71 -9.41
CA GLY A 145 18.96 8.84 -10.31
C GLY A 145 17.65 9.51 -10.73
N GLY A 146 16.61 8.70 -11.03
CA GLY A 146 15.29 9.25 -11.37
C GLY A 146 14.59 9.96 -10.21
N PHE A 147 14.75 9.49 -8.96
CA PHE A 147 14.22 10.21 -7.80
C PHE A 147 15.04 11.45 -7.47
N GLU A 148 16.36 11.40 -7.57
CA GLU A 148 17.23 12.57 -7.38
C GLU A 148 16.90 13.70 -8.37
N GLU A 149 16.60 13.36 -9.64
CA GLU A 149 16.14 14.31 -10.64
C GLU A 149 14.83 15.00 -10.22
N ILE A 150 13.80 14.21 -9.83
CA ILE A 150 12.51 14.74 -9.37
C ILE A 150 12.69 15.61 -8.11
N GLN A 151 13.56 15.21 -7.18
CA GLN A 151 13.80 15.94 -5.94
C GLN A 151 14.57 17.26 -6.14
N ALA A 152 15.47 17.30 -7.12
CA ALA A 152 16.24 18.49 -7.46
C ALA A 152 15.46 19.53 -8.29
N ALA A 153 14.44 19.08 -9.02
CA ALA A 153 13.64 19.92 -9.89
C ALA A 153 12.72 20.89 -9.09
N SER A 154 12.28 21.99 -9.73
CA SER A 154 11.17 22.78 -9.20
C SER A 154 9.92 21.90 -9.08
N PHE A 155 8.91 22.34 -8.30
CA PHE A 155 7.67 21.54 -8.20
C PHE A 155 6.98 21.39 -9.56
N ASP A 156 6.94 22.43 -10.36
CA ASP A 156 6.27 22.43 -11.67
C ASP A 156 7.01 21.54 -12.68
N ASP A 157 8.34 21.56 -12.69
CA ASP A 157 9.14 20.67 -13.53
C ASP A 157 8.99 19.20 -13.07
N ALA A 158 9.05 18.95 -11.76
CA ALA A 158 8.80 17.63 -11.20
C ALA A 158 7.39 17.12 -11.53
N LEU A 159 6.37 18.00 -11.47
CA LEU A 159 5.00 17.69 -11.85
C LEU A 159 4.90 17.27 -13.32
N ALA A 160 5.60 17.97 -14.23
CA ALA A 160 5.64 17.61 -15.64
C ALA A 160 6.30 16.25 -15.87
N ILE A 161 7.43 15.97 -15.19
CA ILE A 161 8.13 14.68 -15.24
C ILE A 161 7.22 13.56 -14.74
N VAL A 162 6.54 13.76 -13.61
CA VAL A 162 5.66 12.76 -13.02
C VAL A 162 4.40 12.57 -13.86
N ARG A 163 3.77 13.64 -14.36
CA ARG A 163 2.59 13.56 -15.24
C ARG A 163 2.83 12.66 -16.46
N ALA A 164 4.02 12.75 -17.05
CA ALA A 164 4.40 11.94 -18.21
C ALA A 164 4.50 10.43 -17.93
N GLN A 165 4.53 10.02 -16.66
CA GLN A 165 4.62 8.60 -16.23
C GLN A 165 3.24 7.94 -16.06
N PHE A 166 2.15 8.71 -16.09
CA PHE A 166 0.80 8.23 -15.80
C PHE A 166 -0.14 8.37 -16.98
N ASP A 167 -1.13 7.49 -17.04
CA ASP A 167 -2.24 7.58 -17.98
C ASP A 167 -2.95 8.94 -17.83
N PRO A 168 -3.40 9.60 -18.92
CA PRO A 168 -4.20 10.82 -18.86
C PRO A 168 -5.47 10.71 -17.99
N ALA A 169 -6.02 9.52 -17.80
CA ALA A 169 -7.16 9.28 -16.93
C ALA A 169 -6.87 9.52 -15.43
N VAL A 170 -5.60 9.45 -15.02
CA VAL A 170 -5.21 9.79 -13.63
C VAL A 170 -5.38 11.28 -13.41
N SER A 171 -6.17 11.68 -12.41
CA SER A 171 -6.51 13.08 -12.16
C SER A 171 -5.28 13.93 -11.84
N ASP A 172 -5.33 15.23 -12.17
CA ASP A 172 -4.26 16.19 -11.86
C ASP A 172 -4.03 16.32 -10.35
N GLU A 173 -5.09 16.19 -9.53
CA GLU A 173 -4.95 16.17 -8.08
C GLU A 173 -4.10 14.97 -7.64
N MET A 174 -4.38 13.78 -8.18
CA MET A 174 -3.60 12.58 -7.87
C MET A 174 -2.15 12.72 -8.31
N VAL A 175 -1.90 13.24 -9.51
CA VAL A 175 -0.52 13.47 -9.99
C VAL A 175 0.23 14.45 -9.09
N ARG A 176 -0.42 15.47 -8.53
CA ARG A 176 0.17 16.37 -7.53
C ARG A 176 0.55 15.62 -6.24
N PHE A 177 -0.32 14.76 -5.71
CA PHE A 177 0.02 13.91 -4.56
C PHE A 177 1.21 13.00 -4.86
N LEU A 178 1.21 12.34 -6.02
CA LEU A 178 2.30 11.47 -6.46
C LEU A 178 3.62 12.23 -6.67
N THR A 179 3.56 13.47 -7.15
CA THR A 179 4.74 14.33 -7.28
C THR A 179 5.31 14.68 -5.91
N GLN A 180 4.45 15.11 -4.99
CA GLN A 180 4.87 15.45 -3.63
C GLN A 180 5.47 14.23 -2.92
N SER A 181 4.83 13.05 -3.04
CA SER A 181 5.33 11.82 -2.41
C SER A 181 6.72 11.42 -2.91
N LYS A 182 6.98 11.53 -4.23
CA LYS A 182 8.29 11.25 -4.82
C LYS A 182 9.37 12.24 -4.37
N ARG A 183 9.00 13.49 -4.14
CA ARG A 183 9.90 14.52 -3.59
C ARG A 183 10.22 14.30 -2.11
N GLU A 184 9.29 13.71 -1.36
CA GLU A 184 9.44 13.38 0.07
C GLU A 184 10.09 12.00 0.31
N LEU A 185 10.25 11.18 -0.72
CA LEU A 185 10.83 9.86 -0.60
C LEU A 185 12.28 9.93 -0.11
N ASN A 186 12.58 9.28 1.02
CA ASN A 186 13.96 9.15 1.47
C ASN A 186 14.62 7.95 0.79
N LEU A 187 15.73 8.20 0.10
CA LEU A 187 16.40 7.19 -0.71
C LEU A 187 17.11 6.09 0.11
N ASN A 188 17.10 6.16 1.44
CA ASN A 188 17.48 5.05 2.31
C ASN A 188 16.64 3.79 2.07
N ILE A 189 15.40 3.93 1.56
CA ILE A 189 14.57 2.80 1.17
C ILE A 189 15.26 1.88 0.16
N LEU A 190 16.05 2.44 -0.75
CA LEU A 190 16.78 1.69 -1.77
C LEU A 190 17.96 0.88 -1.22
N ASN A 191 18.45 1.20 -0.03
CA ASN A 191 19.61 0.52 0.58
C ASN A 191 19.25 -0.87 1.12
N SER A 192 18.01 -1.09 1.56
CA SER A 192 17.61 -2.33 2.22
C SER A 192 16.13 -2.70 1.99
N PHE A 193 15.58 -2.30 0.85
CA PHE A 193 14.21 -2.61 0.45
C PHE A 193 13.95 -4.12 0.39
N ARG A 194 15.00 -4.92 0.24
CA ARG A 194 14.95 -6.37 0.25
C ARG A 194 15.52 -6.90 1.55
N GLY A 195 14.62 -7.29 2.43
CA GLY A 195 14.93 -8.12 3.59
C GLY A 195 14.88 -9.59 3.23
N PRO A 196 14.86 -10.48 4.25
CA PRO A 196 14.57 -11.89 4.05
C PRO A 196 13.31 -12.02 3.22
N ASP A 197 13.43 -12.62 2.03
CA ASP A 197 12.29 -12.81 1.14
C ASP A 197 11.39 -13.89 1.74
N ASP A 198 10.21 -13.47 2.21
CA ASP A 198 9.14 -14.42 2.43
C ASP A 198 8.55 -14.79 1.06
N ASP A 199 8.46 -16.07 0.76
CA ASP A 199 7.72 -16.50 -0.41
C ASP A 199 6.26 -16.08 -0.23
N TRP A 200 5.68 -15.42 -1.21
CA TRP A 200 4.31 -14.94 -1.16
C TRP A 200 3.30 -16.08 -0.93
N ARG A 201 3.62 -17.30 -1.37
CA ARG A 201 2.81 -18.50 -1.18
C ARG A 201 2.70 -18.86 0.29
N ASP A 202 3.84 -18.86 0.98
CA ASP A 202 3.89 -19.13 2.42
C ASP A 202 3.11 -18.09 3.23
N LEU A 203 3.13 -16.83 2.77
CA LEU A 203 2.34 -15.78 3.39
C LEU A 203 0.85 -15.96 3.11
N VAL A 204 0.44 -16.18 1.85
CA VAL A 204 -0.96 -16.41 1.47
C VAL A 204 -1.56 -17.57 2.24
N ALA A 205 -0.86 -18.71 2.32
CA ALA A 205 -1.32 -19.90 3.04
C ALA A 205 -1.60 -19.66 4.54
N LYS A 206 -0.95 -18.65 5.12
CA LYS A 206 -1.09 -18.30 6.56
C LYS A 206 -2.14 -17.22 6.82
N VAL A 207 -2.64 -16.51 5.80
CA VAL A 207 -3.71 -15.52 5.96
C VAL A 207 -5.00 -16.24 6.40
N LYS A 208 -5.57 -15.84 7.54
CA LYS A 208 -6.77 -16.47 8.11
C LYS A 208 -8.01 -15.57 8.02
N CYS A 209 -7.83 -14.28 7.89
CA CYS A 209 -8.93 -13.34 7.77
C CYS A 209 -9.48 -13.27 6.32
N PRO A 210 -10.69 -12.74 6.11
CA PRO A 210 -11.19 -12.40 4.78
C PRO A 210 -10.19 -11.58 3.98
N LEU A 211 -10.05 -11.87 2.69
CA LEU A 211 -9.11 -11.20 1.80
C LEU A 211 -9.80 -10.80 0.50
N LEU A 212 -9.82 -9.50 0.23
CA LEU A 212 -10.20 -8.95 -1.08
C LEU A 212 -8.93 -8.67 -1.88
N LEU A 213 -8.86 -9.25 -3.08
CA LEU A 213 -7.72 -9.11 -3.98
C LEU A 213 -8.14 -8.33 -5.24
N PHE A 214 -7.53 -7.18 -5.46
CA PHE A 214 -7.60 -6.49 -6.75
C PHE A 214 -6.41 -6.88 -7.63
N THR A 215 -6.67 -7.19 -8.90
CA THR A 215 -5.63 -7.51 -9.89
C THR A 215 -5.87 -6.76 -11.18
N GLY A 216 -4.82 -6.19 -11.75
CA GLY A 216 -4.86 -5.60 -13.09
C GLY A 216 -4.43 -6.59 -14.17
N ASN A 217 -4.48 -6.14 -15.43
CA ASN A 217 -4.04 -6.91 -16.58
C ASN A 217 -2.49 -6.98 -16.62
N PRO A 218 -1.89 -8.18 -16.63
CA PRO A 218 -0.44 -8.32 -16.69
C PRO A 218 0.20 -7.74 -17.96
N GLU A 219 -0.51 -7.74 -19.10
CA GLU A 219 -0.03 -7.13 -20.36
C GLU A 219 0.06 -5.59 -20.25
N ARG A 220 -0.67 -5.00 -19.31
CA ARG A 220 -0.64 -3.57 -18.96
C ARG A 220 0.24 -3.26 -17.75
N GLY A 221 1.01 -4.23 -17.26
CA GLY A 221 1.92 -4.08 -16.13
C GLY A 221 1.37 -4.53 -14.77
N GLY A 222 0.20 -5.17 -14.72
CA GLY A 222 -0.30 -5.84 -13.51
C GLY A 222 0.69 -6.88 -13.01
N LEU A 223 0.80 -7.04 -11.70
CA LEU A 223 1.80 -7.90 -11.08
C LEU A 223 1.32 -9.34 -10.87
N VAL A 224 0.02 -9.51 -10.65
CA VAL A 224 -0.57 -10.82 -10.35
C VAL A 224 -1.04 -11.47 -11.65
N THR A 225 -0.34 -12.52 -12.06
CA THR A 225 -0.73 -13.34 -13.22
C THR A 225 -1.92 -14.24 -12.87
N GLU A 226 -2.64 -14.73 -13.90
CA GLU A 226 -3.71 -15.70 -13.67
C GLU A 226 -3.18 -16.99 -12.99
N ALA A 227 -1.99 -17.44 -13.35
CA ALA A 227 -1.36 -18.60 -12.71
C ALA A 227 -1.10 -18.35 -11.21
N ALA A 228 -0.59 -17.19 -10.83
CA ALA A 228 -0.36 -16.81 -9.44
C ALA A 228 -1.69 -16.72 -8.67
N TYR A 229 -2.74 -16.16 -9.27
CA TYR A 229 -4.07 -16.13 -8.66
C TYR A 229 -4.63 -17.53 -8.42
N GLN A 230 -4.58 -18.41 -9.42
CA GLN A 230 -5.07 -19.79 -9.30
C GLN A 230 -4.31 -20.59 -8.24
N GLU A 231 -3.03 -20.31 -8.06
CA GLU A 231 -2.24 -20.89 -6.98
C GLU A 231 -2.65 -20.31 -5.62
N ALA A 232 -2.83 -19.01 -5.52
CA ALA A 232 -3.24 -18.32 -4.29
C ALA A 232 -4.59 -18.81 -3.78
N VAL A 233 -5.59 -19.02 -4.64
CA VAL A 233 -6.92 -19.53 -4.27
C VAL A 233 -6.85 -20.95 -3.72
N LYS A 234 -5.93 -21.80 -4.19
CA LYS A 234 -5.72 -23.14 -3.62
C LYS A 234 -5.15 -23.07 -2.20
N LEU A 235 -4.31 -22.07 -1.93
CA LEU A 235 -3.68 -21.84 -0.63
C LEU A 235 -4.61 -21.12 0.36
N ALA A 236 -5.46 -20.22 -0.13
CA ALA A 236 -6.38 -19.41 0.65
C ALA A 236 -7.74 -19.28 -0.07
N PRO A 237 -8.64 -20.26 0.07
CA PRO A 237 -9.93 -20.29 -0.63
C PRO A 237 -10.87 -19.12 -0.30
N GLN A 238 -10.61 -18.38 0.79
CA GLN A 238 -11.36 -17.18 1.19
C GLN A 238 -11.05 -15.94 0.38
N ILE A 239 -10.15 -15.99 -0.61
CA ILE A 239 -9.83 -14.85 -1.48
C ILE A 239 -11.04 -14.51 -2.34
N GLU A 240 -11.55 -13.29 -2.20
CA GLU A 240 -12.48 -12.66 -3.13
C GLU A 240 -11.68 -11.83 -4.13
N ARG A 241 -11.80 -12.08 -5.44
CA ARG A 241 -11.02 -11.36 -6.46
C ARG A 241 -11.89 -10.39 -7.26
N VAL A 242 -11.35 -9.21 -7.48
CA VAL A 242 -11.80 -8.27 -8.51
C VAL A 242 -10.68 -8.08 -9.52
N HIS A 243 -10.91 -8.53 -10.76
CA HIS A 243 -9.97 -8.35 -11.86
C HIS A 243 -10.42 -7.19 -12.74
N VAL A 244 -9.52 -6.25 -13.03
CA VAL A 244 -9.79 -5.09 -13.87
C VAL A 244 -8.90 -5.15 -15.11
N ASP A 245 -9.44 -5.73 -16.17
CA ASP A 245 -8.69 -6.02 -17.41
C ASP A 245 -8.23 -4.77 -18.18
N THR A 246 -8.90 -3.64 -17.95
CA THR A 246 -8.62 -2.39 -18.66
C THR A 246 -7.42 -1.61 -18.14
N VAL A 247 -6.90 -1.95 -16.96
CA VAL A 247 -5.81 -1.24 -16.28
C VAL A 247 -4.69 -2.20 -15.86
N GLY A 248 -3.51 -1.65 -15.54
CA GLY A 248 -2.36 -2.40 -15.06
C GLY A 248 -2.25 -2.39 -13.53
N HIS A 249 -1.07 -1.98 -13.04
CA HIS A 249 -0.71 -1.98 -11.62
C HIS A 249 -1.43 -0.92 -10.77
N LEU A 250 -1.97 0.12 -11.38
CA LEU A 250 -2.46 1.33 -10.70
C LEU A 250 -4.00 1.36 -10.66
N ILE A 251 -4.62 0.29 -10.15
CA ILE A 251 -6.06 0.03 -10.28
C ILE A 251 -6.90 1.17 -9.71
N ARG A 252 -6.65 1.61 -8.48
CA ARG A 252 -7.44 2.67 -7.86
C ARG A 252 -7.20 4.05 -8.47
N TYR A 253 -6.09 4.26 -9.18
CA TYR A 253 -5.82 5.52 -9.86
C TYR A 253 -6.52 5.62 -11.22
N GLU A 254 -6.63 4.49 -11.94
CA GLU A 254 -7.11 4.42 -13.32
C GLU A 254 -8.56 3.90 -13.41
N ALA A 255 -9.04 3.14 -12.41
CA ALA A 255 -10.38 2.56 -12.35
C ALA A 255 -11.02 2.77 -10.96
N PHE A 256 -11.05 4.01 -10.48
CA PHE A 256 -11.48 4.38 -9.13
C PHE A 256 -12.88 3.88 -8.78
N ASP A 257 -13.86 4.08 -9.67
CA ASP A 257 -15.24 3.67 -9.41
C ASP A 257 -15.38 2.16 -9.26
N THR A 258 -14.65 1.38 -10.07
CA THR A 258 -14.63 -0.09 -9.97
C THR A 258 -13.98 -0.53 -8.65
N PHE A 259 -12.89 0.14 -8.24
CA PHE A 259 -12.24 -0.12 -6.96
C PHE A 259 -13.19 0.15 -5.79
N MET A 260 -13.85 1.30 -5.75
CA MET A 260 -14.78 1.67 -4.68
C MET A 260 -16.04 0.82 -4.66
N ALA A 261 -16.58 0.43 -5.83
CA ALA A 261 -17.76 -0.43 -5.95
C ALA A 261 -17.53 -1.83 -5.33
N ALA A 262 -16.29 -2.31 -5.29
CA ALA A 262 -15.95 -3.56 -4.64
C ALA A 262 -15.49 -3.37 -3.18
N LEU A 263 -14.75 -2.30 -2.88
CA LEU A 263 -14.23 -2.03 -1.54
C LEU A 263 -15.36 -1.78 -0.53
N LYS A 264 -16.32 -0.91 -0.86
CA LYS A 264 -17.39 -0.53 0.09
C LYS A 264 -18.22 -1.73 0.58
N PRO A 265 -18.74 -2.63 -0.29
CA PRO A 265 -19.47 -3.82 0.16
C PRO A 265 -18.59 -4.77 1.00
N PHE A 266 -17.32 -4.92 0.64
CA PHE A 266 -16.39 -5.75 1.40
C PHE A 266 -16.18 -5.21 2.82
N LEU A 267 -16.02 -3.90 2.99
CA LEU A 267 -15.92 -3.25 4.30
C LEU A 267 -17.17 -3.49 5.15
N VAL A 268 -18.37 -3.30 4.58
CA VAL A 268 -19.63 -3.56 5.26
C VAL A 268 -19.68 -5.01 5.75
N LYS A 269 -19.43 -5.97 4.84
CA LYS A 269 -19.42 -7.41 5.17
C LYS A 269 -18.42 -7.73 6.29
N ALA A 270 -17.21 -7.16 6.24
CA ALA A 270 -16.17 -7.41 7.24
C ALA A 270 -16.56 -6.92 8.63
N TYR A 271 -17.30 -5.82 8.74
CA TYR A 271 -17.73 -5.28 10.03
C TYR A 271 -19.05 -5.86 10.54
N GLU A 272 -19.95 -6.34 9.68
CA GLU A 272 -21.20 -6.97 10.07
C GLU A 272 -21.02 -8.41 10.60
N GLN A 273 -20.12 -9.18 10.01
CA GLN A 273 -19.84 -10.57 10.42
C GLN A 273 -19.22 -10.71 11.83
N ALA A 274 -18.91 -9.62 12.49
CA ALA A 274 -18.28 -9.58 13.80
C ALA A 274 -19.23 -9.16 14.93
N ARG A 275 -20.50 -8.90 14.61
CA ARG A 275 -21.58 -8.71 15.59
C ARG A 275 -22.25 -10.03 15.92
#